data_4567de94f3f67764942ac0d8ba913fcd
#
_entry.id   4567de94f3f67764942ac0d8ba913fcd
#
_cell.length_a   1.000
_cell.length_b   1.000
_cell.length_c   1.000
_cell.angle_alpha   90.00
_cell.angle_beta   90.00
_cell.angle_gamma   90.00
#
_symmetry.space_group_name_H-M   'P 1'
#
loop_
_entity.id
_entity.type
_entity.pdbx_description
1 polymer ?
#
loop_
_entity_poly.entity_id
_entity_poly.type
_entity_poly.pdbx_seq_one_letter_code
_entity_poly.pdbx_strand_id
1 'polypeptide(L)'
;CPEMMEMFRLMEQKGVFLSITLEDGAVQVPEMEEVIQECPDLKIAVGHFGMVTVPGWMEQIRLARHKNVMIESGGITWLFNDEFYPFKGAVKAILQAADEVGIDKLMWGSDYPRTITAITYRMSYDFILKTPDFTEESKELFLGLNAARFYGINTEIDLPYIKNMSE
;
A
#
# COMPACT_ATOMS: atom_id res chain seq x y z
N CYS A 1 2.81 24.81 -2.40
CA CYS A 1 3.87 25.71 -1.90
C CYS A 1 5.15 25.45 -2.71
N PRO A 2 5.84 26.49 -3.26
CA PRO A 2 7.01 26.33 -4.13
C PRO A 2 8.13 25.50 -3.49
N GLU A 3 8.41 25.72 -2.20
CA GLU A 3 9.47 25.00 -1.47
C GLU A 3 9.18 23.50 -1.37
N MET A 4 7.92 23.11 -1.19
CA MET A 4 7.51 21.70 -1.18
C MET A 4 7.69 21.05 -2.55
N MET A 5 7.36 21.76 -3.62
CA MET A 5 7.56 21.27 -4.99
C MET A 5 9.05 21.09 -5.33
N GLU A 6 9.90 21.99 -4.86
CA GLU A 6 11.34 21.87 -5.01
C GLU A 6 11.90 20.60 -4.29
N MET A 7 11.37 20.31 -3.11
CA MET A 7 11.68 19.07 -2.40
C MET A 7 11.30 17.83 -3.21
N PHE A 8 10.09 17.77 -3.78
CA PHE A 8 9.65 16.62 -4.58
C PHE A 8 10.52 16.43 -5.84
N ARG A 9 10.90 17.50 -6.52
CA ARG A 9 11.84 17.44 -7.65
C ARG A 9 13.22 16.93 -7.22
N LEU A 10 13.70 17.33 -6.06
CA LEU A 10 14.95 16.81 -5.50
C LEU A 10 14.85 15.32 -5.18
N MET A 11 13.74 14.87 -4.59
CA MET A 11 13.48 13.46 -4.32
C MET A 11 13.49 12.63 -5.61
N GLU A 12 12.82 13.11 -6.65
CA GLU A 12 12.82 12.49 -7.99
C GLU A 12 14.24 12.37 -8.54
N GLN A 13 15.02 13.47 -8.57
CA GLN A 13 16.40 13.47 -9.03
C GLN A 13 17.32 12.51 -8.27
N LYS A 14 17.05 12.30 -6.98
CA LYS A 14 17.81 11.37 -6.13
C LYS A 14 17.31 9.93 -6.20
N GLY A 15 16.21 9.66 -6.90
CA GLY A 15 15.58 8.34 -6.95
C GLY A 15 15.05 7.86 -5.60
N VAL A 16 14.65 8.79 -4.72
CA VAL A 16 14.07 8.49 -3.41
C VAL A 16 12.57 8.26 -3.57
N PHE A 17 11.99 7.38 -2.77
CA PHE A 17 10.55 7.13 -2.76
C PHE A 17 9.84 8.13 -1.85
N LEU A 18 8.65 8.57 -2.25
CA LEU A 18 7.71 9.26 -1.39
C LEU A 18 6.70 8.24 -0.83
N SER A 19 6.67 8.05 0.49
CA SER A 19 5.59 7.36 1.18
C SER A 19 4.76 8.40 1.92
N ILE A 20 3.47 8.48 1.65
CA ILE A 20 2.60 9.54 2.16
C ILE A 20 1.23 9.01 2.52
N THR A 21 0.65 9.55 3.59
CA THR A 21 -0.76 9.36 3.93
C THR A 21 -1.50 10.66 3.66
N LEU A 22 -2.57 10.56 2.87
CA LEU A 22 -3.48 11.68 2.61
C LEU A 22 -4.70 11.52 3.52
N GLU A 23 -4.95 12.50 4.38
CA GLU A 23 -6.06 12.45 5.34
C GLU A 23 -7.36 12.98 4.74
N ASP A 24 -7.29 14.05 3.96
CA ASP A 24 -8.43 14.67 3.29
C ASP A 24 -8.29 14.52 1.76
N GLY A 25 -8.96 13.52 1.22
CA GLY A 25 -8.93 13.25 -0.22
C GLY A 25 -9.50 14.38 -1.07
N ALA A 26 -10.47 15.15 -0.56
CA ALA A 26 -11.08 16.24 -1.33
C ALA A 26 -10.10 17.41 -1.57
N VAL A 27 -9.21 17.65 -0.61
CA VAL A 27 -8.22 18.74 -0.67
C VAL A 27 -6.87 18.23 -1.22
N GLN A 28 -6.39 17.13 -0.67
CA GLN A 28 -5.01 16.67 -0.90
C GLN A 28 -4.83 15.87 -2.19
N VAL A 29 -5.89 15.25 -2.74
CA VAL A 29 -5.79 14.56 -4.03
C VAL A 29 -5.45 15.54 -5.17
N PRO A 30 -6.13 16.70 -5.34
CA PRO A 30 -5.73 17.67 -6.35
C PRO A 30 -4.29 18.18 -6.21
N GLU A 31 -3.84 18.41 -4.97
CA GLU A 31 -2.47 18.82 -4.71
C GLU A 31 -1.46 17.72 -5.06
N MET A 32 -1.80 16.45 -4.80
CA MET A 32 -0.95 15.32 -5.16
C MET A 32 -0.93 15.08 -6.67
N GLU A 33 -2.03 15.31 -7.38
CA GLU A 33 -2.07 15.29 -8.84
C GLU A 33 -1.08 16.29 -9.44
N GLU A 34 -0.98 17.49 -8.88
CA GLU A 34 0.02 18.49 -9.28
C GLU A 34 1.46 17.95 -9.10
N VAL A 35 1.75 17.31 -7.96
CA VAL A 35 3.07 16.71 -7.67
C VAL A 35 3.39 15.61 -8.69
N ILE A 36 2.42 14.72 -8.97
CA ILE A 36 2.58 13.60 -9.90
C ILE A 36 2.86 14.12 -11.33
N GLN A 37 2.19 15.19 -11.76
CA GLN A 37 2.39 15.79 -13.07
C GLN A 37 3.75 16.48 -13.21
N GLU A 38 4.19 17.17 -12.15
CA GLU A 38 5.46 17.90 -12.12
C GLU A 38 6.68 16.98 -11.89
N CYS A 39 6.45 15.81 -11.26
CA CYS A 39 7.49 14.82 -10.93
C CYS A 39 7.07 13.42 -11.43
N PRO A 40 7.02 13.18 -12.75
CA PRO A 40 6.44 11.97 -13.34
C PRO A 40 7.25 10.68 -13.10
N ASP A 41 8.49 10.79 -12.64
CA ASP A 41 9.36 9.66 -12.32
C ASP A 41 9.56 9.48 -10.79
N LEU A 42 9.01 10.39 -9.98
CA LEU A 42 8.96 10.22 -8.52
C LEU A 42 8.05 9.04 -8.16
N LYS A 43 8.62 8.01 -7.57
CA LYS A 43 7.83 6.86 -7.07
C LYS A 43 7.08 7.22 -5.80
N ILE A 44 5.75 7.10 -5.83
CA ILE A 44 4.86 7.51 -4.74
C ILE A 44 4.07 6.30 -4.24
N ALA A 45 4.14 6.02 -2.94
CA ALA A 45 3.29 5.06 -2.24
C ALA A 45 2.27 5.83 -1.39
N VAL A 46 0.98 5.73 -1.74
CA VAL A 46 -0.11 6.26 -0.91
C VAL A 46 -0.44 5.21 0.14
N GLY A 47 -0.15 5.53 1.39
CA GLY A 47 -0.28 4.64 2.53
C GLY A 47 -1.70 4.56 3.11
N HIS A 48 -1.85 3.68 4.09
CA HIS A 48 -3.10 3.44 4.83
C HIS A 48 -4.31 3.19 3.93
N PHE A 49 -4.07 2.61 2.77
CA PHE A 49 -5.08 2.26 1.77
C PHE A 49 -6.02 3.44 1.44
N GLY A 50 -5.42 4.64 1.28
CA GLY A 50 -6.17 5.86 1.00
C GLY A 50 -7.18 6.22 2.10
N MET A 51 -6.94 5.82 3.35
CA MET A 51 -7.86 6.03 4.48
C MET A 51 -9.26 5.46 4.19
N VAL A 52 -9.33 4.20 3.82
CA VAL A 52 -10.51 3.50 3.26
C VAL A 52 -11.81 3.61 4.06
N THR A 53 -11.77 3.95 5.34
CA THR A 53 -12.94 4.17 6.19
C THR A 53 -13.45 5.61 6.17
N VAL A 54 -12.77 6.51 5.45
CA VAL A 54 -13.11 7.93 5.34
C VAL A 54 -13.79 8.20 3.99
N PRO A 55 -14.82 9.07 3.91
CA PRO A 55 -15.40 9.46 2.63
C PRO A 55 -14.34 10.01 1.65
N GLY A 56 -14.46 9.66 0.37
CA GLY A 56 -13.50 10.11 -0.65
C GLY A 56 -12.25 9.25 -0.80
N TRP A 57 -12.09 8.16 -0.04
CA TRP A 57 -10.94 7.26 -0.15
C TRP A 57 -10.68 6.74 -1.57
N MET A 58 -11.74 6.52 -2.35
CA MET A 58 -11.60 6.02 -3.73
C MET A 58 -10.89 7.03 -4.64
N GLU A 59 -11.00 8.33 -4.36
CA GLU A 59 -10.24 9.36 -5.10
C GLU A 59 -8.73 9.20 -4.86
N GLN A 60 -8.34 8.83 -3.64
CA GLN A 60 -6.94 8.52 -3.34
C GLN A 60 -6.47 7.24 -4.06
N ILE A 61 -7.32 6.19 -4.14
CA ILE A 61 -7.02 4.98 -4.91
C ILE A 61 -6.77 5.31 -6.38
N ARG A 62 -7.57 6.21 -6.95
CA ARG A 62 -7.47 6.61 -8.36
C ARG A 62 -6.14 7.26 -8.73
N LEU A 63 -5.40 7.81 -7.78
CA LEU A 63 -4.03 8.28 -8.02
C LEU A 63 -3.12 7.18 -8.56
N ALA A 64 -3.38 5.90 -8.23
CA ALA A 64 -2.61 4.78 -8.76
C ALA A 64 -2.84 4.49 -10.27
N ARG A 65 -3.72 5.22 -10.94
CA ARG A 65 -3.80 5.21 -12.41
C ARG A 65 -2.54 5.80 -13.05
N HIS A 66 -1.80 6.63 -12.32
CA HIS A 66 -0.49 7.09 -12.74
C HIS A 66 0.55 5.97 -12.62
N LYS A 67 1.49 5.91 -13.59
CA LYS A 67 2.49 4.83 -13.69
C LYS A 67 3.39 4.71 -12.45
N ASN A 68 3.68 5.83 -11.81
CA ASN A 68 4.63 6.00 -10.71
C ASN A 68 3.99 5.95 -9.32
N VAL A 69 2.67 5.68 -9.24
CA VAL A 69 1.91 5.64 -7.98
C VAL A 69 1.46 4.22 -7.65
N MET A 70 1.61 3.84 -6.40
CA MET A 70 1.10 2.59 -5.81
C MET A 70 0.28 2.90 -4.55
N ILE A 71 -0.65 2.02 -4.23
CA ILE A 71 -1.43 2.07 -2.97
C ILE A 71 -0.88 1.01 -2.02
N GLU A 72 -0.56 1.43 -0.81
CA GLU A 72 0.01 0.58 0.23
C GLU A 72 -1.02 0.39 1.36
N SER A 73 -1.22 -0.86 1.79
CA SER A 73 -2.31 -1.24 2.71
C SER A 73 -1.93 -1.20 4.19
N GLY A 74 -0.84 -0.54 4.56
CA GLY A 74 -0.44 -0.42 5.96
C GLY A 74 -1.60 -0.02 6.85
N GLY A 75 -1.81 -0.75 7.94
CA GLY A 75 -2.88 -0.47 8.87
C GLY A 75 -4.29 -0.80 8.42
N ILE A 76 -4.51 -1.42 7.26
CA ILE A 76 -5.88 -1.74 6.80
C ILE A 76 -6.66 -2.57 7.81
N THR A 77 -6.03 -3.52 8.48
CA THR A 77 -6.65 -4.33 9.55
C THR A 77 -7.01 -3.49 10.77
N TRP A 78 -6.28 -2.41 11.00
CA TRP A 78 -6.60 -1.45 12.06
C TRP A 78 -7.77 -0.55 11.66
N LEU A 79 -7.84 -0.12 10.42
CA LEU A 79 -8.97 0.67 9.90
C LEU A 79 -10.30 -0.10 9.95
N PHE A 80 -10.23 -1.44 9.87
CA PHE A 80 -11.37 -2.34 10.04
C PHE A 80 -11.38 -3.05 11.40
N ASN A 81 -10.82 -2.43 12.44
CA ASN A 81 -10.68 -3.03 13.77
C ASN A 81 -12.03 -3.32 14.47
N ASP A 82 -13.10 -2.66 14.08
CA ASP A 82 -14.46 -2.96 14.53
C ASP A 82 -14.98 -4.30 13.98
N GLU A 83 -14.34 -4.82 12.94
CA GLU A 83 -14.59 -6.15 12.42
C GLU A 83 -13.62 -7.14 13.07
N PHE A 84 -14.17 -8.31 13.45
CA PHE A 84 -13.30 -9.40 13.86
C PHE A 84 -12.60 -10.05 12.65
N TYR A 85 -11.45 -10.70 12.93
CA TYR A 85 -10.83 -11.57 11.93
C TYR A 85 -11.89 -12.51 11.28
N PRO A 86 -11.94 -12.67 9.95
CA PRO A 86 -10.89 -12.34 8.97
C PRO A 86 -11.09 -11.02 8.20
N PHE A 87 -11.60 -9.96 8.76
CA PHE A 87 -11.67 -8.62 8.20
C PHE A 87 -12.32 -8.55 6.80
N LYS A 88 -13.56 -9.00 6.71
CA LYS A 88 -14.28 -9.10 5.41
C LYS A 88 -14.46 -7.75 4.72
N GLY A 89 -14.61 -6.67 5.47
CA GLY A 89 -14.66 -5.32 4.92
C GLY A 89 -13.33 -4.91 4.28
N ALA A 90 -12.21 -5.26 4.91
CA ALA A 90 -10.88 -5.03 4.33
C ALA A 90 -10.70 -5.80 3.01
N VAL A 91 -11.09 -7.09 2.96
CA VAL A 91 -11.07 -7.89 1.72
C VAL A 91 -11.90 -7.23 0.63
N LYS A 92 -13.14 -6.83 0.94
CA LYS A 92 -14.04 -6.15 0.01
C LYS A 92 -13.45 -4.83 -0.50
N ALA A 93 -12.84 -4.04 0.37
CA ALA A 93 -12.21 -2.77 -0.01
C ALA A 93 -11.03 -2.99 -0.97
N ILE A 94 -10.20 -4.02 -0.72
CA ILE A 94 -9.09 -4.36 -1.63
C ILE A 94 -9.62 -4.79 -3.00
N LEU A 95 -10.68 -5.59 -3.06
CA LEU A 95 -11.31 -5.97 -4.32
C LEU A 95 -11.87 -4.77 -5.08
N GLN A 96 -12.55 -3.85 -4.39
CA GLN A 96 -13.04 -2.62 -5.00
C GLN A 96 -11.93 -1.75 -5.58
N ALA A 97 -10.81 -1.63 -4.86
CA ALA A 97 -9.64 -0.91 -5.35
C ALA A 97 -8.99 -1.64 -6.54
N ALA A 98 -8.91 -2.97 -6.50
CA ALA A 98 -8.39 -3.77 -7.60
C ALA A 98 -9.24 -3.65 -8.87
N ASP A 99 -10.57 -3.57 -8.74
CA ASP A 99 -11.49 -3.31 -9.87
C ASP A 99 -11.28 -1.90 -10.47
N GLU A 100 -10.88 -0.93 -9.66
CA GLU A 100 -10.68 0.46 -10.07
C GLU A 100 -9.32 0.71 -10.77
N VAL A 101 -8.23 0.14 -10.22
CA VAL A 101 -6.85 0.45 -10.66
C VAL A 101 -6.02 -0.76 -11.04
N GLY A 102 -6.50 -1.99 -10.82
CA GLY A 102 -5.76 -3.23 -11.00
C GLY A 102 -5.04 -3.68 -9.72
N ILE A 103 -4.96 -5.00 -9.54
CA ILE A 103 -4.28 -5.60 -8.38
C ILE A 103 -2.76 -5.32 -8.40
N ASP A 104 -2.18 -5.11 -9.57
CA ASP A 104 -0.78 -4.76 -9.79
C ASP A 104 -0.40 -3.38 -9.26
N LYS A 105 -1.39 -2.56 -8.91
CA LYS A 105 -1.23 -1.22 -8.30
C LYS A 105 -1.35 -1.22 -6.78
N LEU A 106 -1.68 -2.36 -6.18
CA LEU A 106 -1.90 -2.49 -4.75
C LEU A 106 -0.78 -3.31 -4.13
N MET A 107 -0.29 -2.90 -2.96
CA MET A 107 0.74 -3.64 -2.22
C MET A 107 0.41 -3.70 -0.73
N TRP A 108 0.74 -4.84 -0.13
CA TRP A 108 0.58 -5.03 1.30
C TRP A 108 1.66 -4.31 2.08
N GLY A 109 1.26 -3.73 3.21
CA GLY A 109 2.13 -3.20 4.24
C GLY A 109 1.61 -3.56 5.62
N SER A 110 2.51 -3.72 6.57
CA SER A 110 2.17 -4.20 7.92
C SER A 110 1.73 -3.12 8.90
N ASP A 111 2.11 -1.88 8.66
CA ASP A 111 2.02 -0.80 9.66
C ASP A 111 2.65 -1.19 11.02
N TYR A 112 3.76 -1.98 10.96
CA TYR A 112 4.52 -2.35 12.15
C TYR A 112 5.24 -1.12 12.73
N PRO A 113 5.24 -0.89 14.06
CA PRO A 113 4.77 -1.79 15.11
C PRO A 113 3.30 -1.58 15.53
N ARG A 114 2.57 -0.63 14.94
CA ARG A 114 1.19 -0.29 15.36
C ARG A 114 0.25 -1.49 15.28
N THR A 115 0.31 -2.25 14.21
CA THR A 115 -0.57 -3.42 13.98
C THR A 115 -0.52 -4.43 15.13
N ILE A 116 0.65 -4.69 15.71
CA ILE A 116 0.78 -5.69 16.79
C ILE A 116 0.17 -5.23 18.14
N THR A 117 -0.27 -3.99 18.24
CA THR A 117 -1.02 -3.54 19.42
C THR A 117 -2.46 -4.06 19.44
N ALA A 118 -2.98 -4.50 18.32
CA ALA A 118 -4.36 -4.97 18.17
C ALA A 118 -4.44 -6.45 17.75
N ILE A 119 -3.54 -6.89 16.88
CA ILE A 119 -3.52 -8.25 16.30
C ILE A 119 -2.08 -8.78 16.22
N THR A 120 -1.93 -10.09 15.97
CA THR A 120 -0.60 -10.63 15.71
C THR A 120 -0.12 -10.22 14.31
N TYR A 121 1.21 -10.12 14.10
CA TYR A 121 1.78 -9.83 12.79
C TYR A 121 1.25 -10.78 11.71
N ARG A 122 1.13 -12.07 12.04
CA ARG A 122 0.57 -13.07 11.12
C ARG A 122 -0.86 -12.74 10.69
N MET A 123 -1.72 -12.31 11.61
CA MET A 123 -3.11 -11.95 11.29
C MET A 123 -3.21 -10.78 10.32
N SER A 124 -2.18 -9.90 10.25
CA SER A 124 -2.20 -8.74 9.36
C SER A 124 -2.13 -9.10 7.86
N TYR A 125 -1.72 -10.31 7.51
CA TYR A 125 -1.67 -10.80 6.12
C TYR A 125 -2.39 -12.14 5.90
N ASP A 126 -2.55 -12.96 6.95
CA ASP A 126 -3.12 -14.31 6.86
C ASP A 126 -4.57 -14.31 6.35
N PHE A 127 -5.32 -13.24 6.59
CA PHE A 127 -6.67 -13.08 6.07
C PHE A 127 -6.70 -13.00 4.52
N ILE A 128 -5.67 -12.46 3.89
CA ILE A 128 -5.52 -12.46 2.43
C ILE A 128 -5.16 -13.86 1.94
N LEU A 129 -4.25 -14.55 2.61
CA LEU A 129 -3.87 -15.93 2.23
C LEU A 129 -5.06 -16.89 2.27
N LYS A 130 -5.97 -16.71 3.24
CA LYS A 130 -7.08 -17.64 3.50
C LYS A 130 -8.38 -17.32 2.78
N THR A 131 -8.56 -16.08 2.31
CA THR A 131 -9.79 -15.74 1.59
C THR A 131 -9.84 -16.45 0.23
N PRO A 132 -11.00 -16.98 -0.18
CA PRO A 132 -11.20 -17.53 -1.51
C PRO A 132 -11.43 -16.46 -2.59
N ASP A 133 -11.58 -15.18 -2.19
CA ASP A 133 -11.96 -14.08 -3.08
C ASP A 133 -10.79 -13.59 -3.95
N PHE A 134 -9.56 -14.01 -3.65
CA PHE A 134 -8.37 -13.73 -4.45
C PHE A 134 -7.83 -14.99 -5.11
N THR A 135 -7.39 -14.86 -6.36
CA THR A 135 -6.57 -15.91 -7.01
C THR A 135 -5.19 -15.99 -6.36
N GLU A 136 -4.50 -17.12 -6.50
CA GLU A 136 -3.13 -17.25 -5.97
C GLU A 136 -2.19 -16.20 -6.57
N GLU A 137 -2.31 -15.92 -7.87
CA GLU A 137 -1.56 -14.85 -8.52
C GLU A 137 -1.83 -13.47 -7.89
N SER A 138 -3.10 -13.14 -7.60
CA SER A 138 -3.45 -11.88 -6.94
C SER A 138 -2.88 -11.77 -5.54
N LYS A 139 -2.84 -12.90 -4.79
CA LYS A 139 -2.22 -12.95 -3.46
C LYS A 139 -0.72 -12.69 -3.52
N GLU A 140 -0.01 -13.33 -4.45
CA GLU A 140 1.43 -13.14 -4.65
C GLU A 140 1.76 -11.69 -5.03
N LEU A 141 1.00 -11.12 -5.97
CA LEU A 141 1.16 -9.73 -6.37
C LEU A 141 0.97 -8.78 -5.19
N PHE A 142 -0.17 -8.88 -4.51
CA PHE A 142 -0.52 -7.98 -3.41
C PHE A 142 0.42 -8.13 -2.21
N LEU A 143 0.75 -9.36 -1.81
CA LEU A 143 1.53 -9.63 -0.60
C LEU A 143 3.04 -9.36 -0.73
N GLY A 144 3.57 -9.29 -1.96
CA GLY A 144 5.02 -9.08 -2.09
C GLY A 144 5.52 -8.64 -3.45
N LEU A 145 5.10 -9.24 -4.56
CA LEU A 145 5.70 -9.00 -5.87
C LEU A 145 5.57 -7.55 -6.33
N ASN A 146 4.43 -6.91 -6.06
CA ASN A 146 4.23 -5.51 -6.43
C ASN A 146 5.18 -4.58 -5.65
N ALA A 147 5.35 -4.79 -4.34
CA ALA A 147 6.29 -4.05 -3.53
C ALA A 147 7.74 -4.29 -3.99
N ALA A 148 8.10 -5.54 -4.28
CA ALA A 148 9.43 -5.88 -4.78
C ALA A 148 9.75 -5.14 -6.08
N ARG A 149 8.82 -5.13 -7.04
CA ARG A 149 8.98 -4.39 -8.32
C ARG A 149 9.06 -2.88 -8.10
N PHE A 150 8.19 -2.35 -7.26
CA PHE A 150 8.13 -0.92 -7.01
C PHE A 150 9.38 -0.40 -6.33
N TYR A 151 9.84 -1.07 -5.28
CA TYR A 151 11.03 -0.66 -4.52
C TYR A 151 12.35 -1.18 -5.11
N GLY A 152 12.30 -2.05 -6.13
CA GLY A 152 13.50 -2.65 -6.73
C GLY A 152 14.20 -3.64 -5.79
N ILE A 153 13.42 -4.36 -4.97
CA ILE A 153 13.94 -5.36 -4.03
C ILE A 153 14.23 -6.65 -4.79
N ASN A 154 15.46 -7.17 -4.63
CA ASN A 154 15.78 -8.50 -5.12
C ASN A 154 15.06 -9.54 -4.24
N THR A 155 14.20 -10.37 -4.83
CA THR A 155 13.47 -11.44 -4.15
C THR A 155 14.24 -12.76 -4.12
N GLU A 156 15.33 -12.87 -4.87
CA GLU A 156 16.25 -14.02 -4.85
C GLU A 156 17.26 -13.85 -3.69
N ILE A 157 16.76 -13.86 -2.45
CA ILE A 157 17.60 -13.78 -1.27
C ILE A 157 17.67 -15.17 -0.64
N ASP A 158 18.86 -15.75 -0.65
CA ASP A 158 19.15 -16.96 0.13
C ASP A 158 19.21 -16.55 1.63
N LEU A 159 18.12 -16.79 2.35
CA LEU A 159 18.10 -16.48 3.79
C LEU A 159 18.97 -17.50 4.52
N PRO A 160 19.86 -17.06 5.43
CA PRO A 160 20.68 -17.98 6.20
C PRO A 160 19.76 -18.90 7.03
N TYR A 161 20.06 -20.19 7.00
CA TYR A 161 19.35 -21.18 7.81
C TYR A 161 19.49 -20.85 9.30
N ILE A 162 18.36 -20.58 9.96
CA ILE A 162 18.32 -20.32 11.39
C ILE A 162 17.93 -21.63 12.10
N LYS A 163 18.93 -22.37 12.59
CA LYS A 163 18.79 -23.70 13.18
C LYS A 163 17.74 -23.78 14.31
N ASN A 164 17.55 -22.69 15.06
CA ASN A 164 16.67 -22.64 16.22
C ASN A 164 15.16 -22.46 15.88
N MET A 165 14.80 -22.38 14.60
CA MET A 165 13.41 -22.24 14.15
C MET A 165 12.84 -23.52 13.53
N SER A 166 13.60 -24.61 13.51
CA SER A 166 13.25 -25.89 12.85
C SER A 166 13.09 -27.06 13.79
N GLU A 167 13.21 -26.86 15.12
CA GLU A 167 12.99 -27.88 16.15
C GLU A 167 11.68 -27.67 16.91
#